data_3cc5453eb17467fa901a9d99d3b31f15
#
_entry.id   3cc5453eb17467fa901a9d99d3b31f15
#
_cell.length_a   1.000
_cell.length_b   1.000
_cell.length_c   1.000
_cell.angle_alpha   90.00
_cell.angle_beta   90.00
_cell.angle_gamma   90.00
#
_symmetry.space_group_name_H-M   'P 1'
#
loop_
_entity.id
_entity.type
_entity.pdbx_description
1 polymer ?
#
loop_
_entity_poly.entity_id
_entity_poly.type
_entity_poly.pdbx_seq_one_letter_code
_entity_poly.pdbx_strand_id
1 'polypeptide(L)'
;MPDHRKGRVLFMDNTVYGYIVYGATVAGCAAALSLAARGQRVLLIEPGGVIGCDYVSAYRGDGRGFFCRPATAAGEDFKDELCRRGALNERGEHLPAVAPVLCRRLCESTVVTLCRARIADGDLAALSGTSGGEPIGFSVFTTGGWLTLSACRFIDMRADADVLRAHTLNAVLSIPPEDGAPLPDGVIRGALPGEGYASFAVPQQLSLREAKRWVYEHRFAVASDGNGILIDCIAEAFDFDSECRNAVEAFDSGAALAARLLGGGDGNE
;
A
#
# COMPACT_ATOMS: atom_id res chain seq x y z
N MET A 1 13.08 -13.38 -35.29
CA MET A 1 13.49 -12.87 -34.00
C MET A 1 12.62 -11.63 -33.67
N PRO A 2 11.79 -11.62 -32.64
CA PRO A 2 11.01 -10.43 -32.30
C PRO A 2 11.93 -9.38 -31.67
N ASP A 3 11.77 -8.14 -32.14
CA ASP A 3 12.54 -6.98 -31.73
C ASP A 3 12.18 -6.58 -30.28
N HIS A 4 13.09 -6.87 -29.33
CA HIS A 4 12.98 -6.58 -27.90
C HIS A 4 13.24 -5.11 -27.54
N ARG A 5 13.16 -4.15 -28.49
CA ARG A 5 13.44 -2.72 -28.24
C ARG A 5 12.23 -1.83 -28.02
N LYS A 6 11.07 -2.35 -27.65
CA LYS A 6 9.86 -1.53 -27.38
C LYS A 6 9.51 -1.40 -25.90
N GLY A 7 10.50 -1.21 -25.04
CA GLY A 7 10.34 -0.88 -23.63
C GLY A 7 10.83 0.52 -23.26
N ARG A 8 10.89 1.44 -24.21
CA ARG A 8 11.22 2.84 -23.92
C ARG A 8 9.92 3.53 -23.56
N VAL A 9 9.62 3.61 -22.26
CA VAL A 9 8.66 4.61 -21.76
C VAL A 9 9.25 5.95 -22.18
N LEU A 10 8.73 6.49 -23.27
CA LEU A 10 9.00 7.86 -23.69
C LEU A 10 8.33 8.76 -22.67
N PHE A 11 9.08 9.15 -21.62
CA PHE A 11 8.75 10.35 -20.88
C PHE A 11 8.82 11.48 -21.90
N MET A 12 7.66 11.87 -22.41
CA MET A 12 7.58 13.02 -23.29
C MET A 12 7.88 14.24 -22.42
N ASP A 13 9.03 14.88 -22.65
CA ASP A 13 9.28 16.24 -22.18
C ASP A 13 8.02 17.07 -22.45
N ASN A 14 7.50 17.75 -21.41
CA ASN A 14 6.27 18.53 -21.39
C ASN A 14 4.93 17.79 -21.21
N THR A 15 4.91 16.54 -20.72
CA THR A 15 3.63 15.92 -20.34
C THR A 15 3.08 16.56 -19.07
N VAL A 16 1.89 17.16 -19.17
CA VAL A 16 1.14 17.64 -18.00
C VAL A 16 0.24 16.52 -17.48
N TYR A 17 0.39 16.18 -16.21
CA TYR A 17 -0.50 15.26 -15.51
C TYR A 17 -1.65 16.03 -14.84
N GLY A 18 -2.87 15.50 -14.90
CA GLY A 18 -3.99 16.04 -14.13
C GLY A 18 -3.78 15.87 -12.63
N TYR A 19 -3.23 14.70 -12.27
CA TYR A 19 -2.99 14.33 -10.88
C TYR A 19 -1.63 13.66 -10.70
N ILE A 20 -0.97 13.99 -9.59
CA ILE A 20 0.12 13.19 -9.00
C ILE A 20 -0.42 12.56 -7.75
N VAL A 21 -0.21 11.26 -7.61
CA VAL A 21 -0.38 10.53 -6.36
C VAL A 21 1.02 10.14 -5.87
N TYR A 22 1.44 10.67 -4.73
CA TYR A 22 2.76 10.43 -4.16
C TYR A 22 2.66 9.46 -2.99
N GLY A 23 3.14 8.23 -3.21
CA GLY A 23 2.99 7.07 -2.34
C GLY A 23 2.08 6.02 -2.96
N ALA A 24 2.66 4.88 -3.36
CA ALA A 24 1.90 3.73 -3.87
C ALA A 24 1.44 2.82 -2.71
N THR A 25 0.90 3.42 -1.66
CA THR A 25 0.13 2.71 -0.63
C THR A 25 -1.09 2.03 -1.27
N VAL A 26 -1.76 1.15 -0.57
CA VAL A 26 -2.99 0.51 -1.08
C VAL A 26 -4.04 1.58 -1.44
N ALA A 27 -4.24 2.57 -0.56
CA ALA A 27 -5.13 3.69 -0.82
C ALA A 27 -4.64 4.59 -1.96
N GLY A 28 -3.32 4.85 -2.07
CA GLY A 28 -2.73 5.61 -3.16
C GLY A 28 -2.92 4.94 -4.52
N CYS A 29 -2.72 3.62 -4.59
CA CYS A 29 -3.00 2.85 -5.80
C CYS A 29 -4.48 2.91 -6.20
N ALA A 30 -5.39 2.78 -5.23
CA ALA A 30 -6.83 2.86 -5.48
C ALA A 30 -7.24 4.25 -5.98
N ALA A 31 -6.72 5.32 -5.38
CA ALA A 31 -6.96 6.68 -5.83
C ALA A 31 -6.47 6.89 -7.28
N ALA A 32 -5.24 6.47 -7.58
CA ALA A 32 -4.67 6.59 -8.92
C ALA A 32 -5.48 5.82 -9.96
N LEU A 33 -5.85 4.57 -9.68
CA LEU A 33 -6.67 3.72 -10.56
C LEU A 33 -8.06 4.33 -10.79
N SER A 34 -8.69 4.83 -9.73
CA SER A 34 -10.04 5.40 -9.81
C SER A 34 -10.07 6.72 -10.58
N LEU A 35 -9.04 7.56 -10.44
CA LEU A 35 -8.87 8.78 -11.24
C LEU A 35 -8.64 8.44 -12.71
N ALA A 36 -7.77 7.48 -13.00
CA ALA A 36 -7.47 7.05 -14.36
C ALA A 36 -8.69 6.42 -15.06
N ALA A 37 -9.49 5.63 -14.34
CA ALA A 37 -10.76 5.09 -14.85
C ALA A 37 -11.79 6.16 -15.24
N ARG A 38 -11.65 7.38 -14.72
CA ARG A 38 -12.45 8.57 -15.09
C ARG A 38 -11.77 9.46 -16.13
N GLY A 39 -10.77 8.93 -16.85
CA GLY A 39 -10.08 9.59 -17.95
C GLY A 39 -9.04 10.63 -17.50
N GLN A 40 -8.69 10.67 -16.21
CA GLN A 40 -7.64 11.57 -15.75
C GLN A 40 -6.26 11.04 -16.12
N ARG A 41 -5.34 11.94 -16.46
CA ARG A 41 -3.92 11.64 -16.59
C ARG A 41 -3.28 11.57 -15.23
N VAL A 42 -2.88 10.38 -14.80
CA VAL A 42 -2.37 10.15 -13.43
C VAL A 42 -0.93 9.67 -13.48
N LEU A 43 -0.09 10.29 -12.65
CA LEU A 43 1.24 9.84 -12.32
C LEU A 43 1.26 9.34 -10.86
N LEU A 44 1.57 8.07 -10.67
CA LEU A 44 1.80 7.47 -9.36
C LEU A 44 3.30 7.39 -9.11
N ILE A 45 3.77 8.02 -8.05
CA ILE A 45 5.19 8.04 -7.66
C ILE A 45 5.35 7.30 -6.33
N GLU A 46 6.20 6.27 -6.31
CA GLU A 46 6.54 5.52 -5.10
C GLU A 46 8.01 5.74 -4.73
N PRO A 47 8.28 6.37 -3.56
CA PRO A 47 9.66 6.59 -3.09
C PRO A 47 10.44 5.30 -2.85
N GLY A 48 9.75 4.24 -2.44
CA GLY A 48 10.29 2.89 -2.27
C GLY A 48 10.19 2.05 -3.53
N GLY A 49 10.27 0.76 -3.38
CA GLY A 49 10.20 -0.20 -4.49
C GLY A 49 9.02 -1.16 -4.40
N VAL A 50 8.14 -1.00 -3.41
CA VAL A 50 7.06 -1.94 -3.12
C VAL A 50 5.71 -1.24 -3.23
N ILE A 51 4.88 -1.71 -4.15
CA ILE A 51 3.48 -1.28 -4.29
C ILE A 51 2.66 -1.89 -3.14
N GLY A 52 1.83 -1.07 -2.49
CA GLY A 52 1.07 -1.49 -1.31
C GLY A 52 1.94 -1.74 -0.08
N CYS A 53 3.09 -1.04 0.03
CA CYS A 53 4.09 -1.25 1.08
C CYS A 53 3.51 -1.13 2.50
N ASP A 54 2.50 -0.31 2.66
CA ASP A 54 1.76 -0.10 3.90
C ASP A 54 1.13 -1.37 4.48
N TYR A 55 0.72 -2.31 3.65
CA TYR A 55 0.19 -3.61 4.10
C TYR A 55 1.18 -4.75 3.86
N VAL A 56 1.84 -4.74 2.70
CA VAL A 56 2.68 -5.87 2.29
C VAL A 56 4.02 -5.90 3.02
N SER A 57 4.70 -4.76 3.17
CA SER A 57 5.99 -4.71 3.86
C SER A 57 5.83 -4.70 5.38
N ALA A 58 4.72 -4.19 5.89
CA ALA A 58 4.40 -4.16 7.31
C ALA A 58 3.61 -5.40 7.78
N TYR A 59 3.16 -6.29 6.88
CA TYR A 59 2.25 -7.40 7.18
C TYR A 59 1.05 -6.96 8.02
N ARG A 60 0.42 -5.87 7.59
CA ARG A 60 -0.68 -5.26 8.29
C ARG A 60 -2.00 -5.86 7.86
N GLY A 61 -2.75 -6.41 8.81
CA GLY A 61 -4.10 -6.90 8.62
C GLY A 61 -4.78 -7.13 9.95
N ASP A 62 -6.10 -7.10 9.95
CA ASP A 62 -6.90 -7.41 11.15
C ASP A 62 -7.67 -8.74 11.02
N GLY A 63 -7.47 -9.46 9.91
CA GLY A 63 -8.16 -10.70 9.58
C GLY A 63 -9.64 -10.52 9.22
N ARG A 64 -10.15 -9.29 9.09
CA ARG A 64 -11.56 -8.98 8.89
C ARG A 64 -11.91 -8.45 7.51
N GLY A 65 -10.96 -8.33 6.61
CA GLY A 65 -11.18 -7.80 5.26
C GLY A 65 -12.27 -8.52 4.50
N PHE A 66 -12.46 -9.83 4.72
CA PHE A 66 -13.56 -10.59 4.12
C PHE A 66 -14.94 -10.07 4.55
N PHE A 67 -15.09 -9.66 5.80
CA PHE A 67 -16.34 -9.14 6.34
C PHE A 67 -16.53 -7.64 6.10
N CYS A 68 -15.52 -6.96 5.57
CA CYS A 68 -15.61 -5.57 5.18
C CYS A 68 -16.67 -5.38 4.08
N ARG A 69 -17.40 -4.28 4.14
CA ARG A 69 -18.38 -3.87 3.13
C ARG A 69 -17.92 -2.56 2.51
N PRO A 70 -17.20 -2.63 1.38
CA PRO A 70 -16.77 -1.43 0.67
C PRO A 70 -17.96 -0.53 0.29
N ALA A 71 -17.75 0.77 0.33
CA ALA A 71 -18.75 1.75 -0.08
C ALA A 71 -18.69 2.07 -1.58
N THR A 72 -17.58 1.73 -2.22
CA THR A 72 -17.35 2.01 -3.64
C THR A 72 -17.37 0.74 -4.48
N ALA A 73 -17.83 0.84 -5.72
CA ALA A 73 -17.78 -0.29 -6.67
C ALA A 73 -16.34 -0.76 -6.94
N ALA A 74 -15.35 0.15 -6.89
CA ALA A 74 -13.94 -0.20 -7.05
C ALA A 74 -13.41 -1.00 -5.85
N GLY A 75 -13.85 -0.67 -4.62
CA GLY A 75 -13.55 -1.43 -3.41
C GLY A 75 -14.16 -2.82 -3.44
N GLU A 76 -15.43 -2.96 -3.85
CA GLU A 76 -16.07 -4.27 -4.02
C GLU A 76 -15.34 -5.13 -5.06
N ASP A 77 -15.02 -4.58 -6.23
CA ASP A 77 -14.30 -5.31 -7.28
C ASP A 77 -12.88 -5.74 -6.82
N PHE A 78 -12.19 -4.91 -6.02
CA PHE A 78 -10.90 -5.28 -5.43
C PHE A 78 -11.05 -6.44 -4.44
N LYS A 79 -12.03 -6.37 -3.54
CA LYS A 79 -12.36 -7.44 -2.58
C LYS A 79 -12.69 -8.74 -3.30
N ASP A 80 -13.57 -8.68 -4.30
CA ASP A 80 -13.97 -9.84 -5.09
C ASP A 80 -12.79 -10.49 -5.81
N GLU A 81 -11.83 -9.68 -6.28
CA GLU A 81 -10.63 -10.21 -6.89
C GLU A 81 -9.75 -10.96 -5.88
N LEU A 82 -9.54 -10.40 -4.69
CA LEU A 82 -8.80 -11.08 -3.61
C LEU A 82 -9.48 -12.39 -3.22
N CYS A 83 -10.82 -12.40 -3.10
CA CYS A 83 -11.59 -13.62 -2.83
C CYS A 83 -11.43 -14.67 -3.94
N ARG A 84 -11.59 -14.28 -5.20
CA ARG A 84 -11.42 -15.18 -6.35
C ARG A 84 -10.02 -15.79 -6.46
N ARG A 85 -9.01 -15.10 -5.95
CA ARG A 85 -7.63 -15.59 -5.89
C ARG A 85 -7.32 -16.43 -4.66
N GLY A 86 -8.27 -16.58 -3.75
CA GLY A 86 -8.07 -17.26 -2.47
C GLY A 86 -7.18 -16.48 -1.50
N ALA A 87 -6.90 -15.21 -1.79
CA ALA A 87 -6.10 -14.33 -0.94
C ALA A 87 -6.91 -13.68 0.20
N LEU A 88 -8.24 -13.81 0.15
CA LEU A 88 -9.16 -13.31 1.14
C LEU A 88 -10.34 -14.28 1.29
N ASN A 89 -10.60 -14.74 2.51
CA ASN A 89 -11.71 -15.62 2.84
C ASN A 89 -12.11 -15.44 4.31
N GLU A 90 -13.06 -16.25 4.80
CA GLU A 90 -13.56 -16.21 6.17
C GLU A 90 -12.48 -16.46 7.24
N ARG A 91 -11.37 -17.10 6.90
CA ARG A 91 -10.25 -17.34 7.81
C ARG A 91 -9.42 -16.08 8.02
N GLY A 92 -9.23 -15.27 6.98
CA GLY A 92 -8.38 -14.08 7.01
C GLY A 92 -7.89 -13.64 5.64
N GLU A 93 -6.73 -13.00 5.64
CA GLU A 93 -6.07 -12.40 4.50
C GLU A 93 -4.70 -13.03 4.24
N HIS A 94 -4.34 -13.23 2.98
CA HIS A 94 -2.98 -13.51 2.55
C HIS A 94 -2.35 -12.20 2.06
N LEU A 95 -1.74 -11.46 2.96
CA LEU A 95 -1.22 -10.10 2.72
C LEU A 95 -0.19 -10.02 1.57
N PRO A 96 0.71 -10.99 1.36
CA PRO A 96 1.63 -10.97 0.23
C PRO A 96 0.96 -10.93 -1.14
N ALA A 97 -0.31 -11.37 -1.27
CA ALA A 97 -1.03 -11.33 -2.53
C ALA A 97 -1.53 -9.93 -2.93
N VAL A 98 -1.57 -8.97 -2.01
CA VAL A 98 -2.08 -7.61 -2.27
C VAL A 98 -1.22 -6.90 -3.32
N ALA A 99 0.11 -6.94 -3.19
CA ALA A 99 1.01 -6.27 -4.14
C ALA A 99 0.89 -6.82 -5.58
N PRO A 100 0.91 -8.13 -5.85
CA PRO A 100 0.69 -8.66 -7.19
C PRO A 100 -0.65 -8.24 -7.82
N VAL A 101 -1.71 -8.17 -7.01
CA VAL A 101 -3.03 -7.72 -7.49
C VAL A 101 -2.98 -6.24 -7.89
N LEU A 102 -2.41 -5.38 -7.04
CA LEU A 102 -2.26 -3.96 -7.34
C LEU A 102 -1.36 -3.72 -8.55
N CYS A 103 -0.21 -4.40 -8.63
CA CYS A 103 0.71 -4.30 -9.76
C CYS A 103 0.01 -4.66 -11.08
N ARG A 104 -0.76 -5.76 -11.11
CA ARG A 104 -1.52 -6.14 -12.31
C ARG A 104 -2.52 -5.06 -12.71
N ARG A 105 -3.32 -4.56 -11.77
CA ARG A 105 -4.29 -3.48 -12.02
C ARG A 105 -3.63 -2.21 -12.56
N LEU A 106 -2.49 -1.83 -11.99
CA LEU A 106 -1.71 -0.68 -12.48
C LEU A 106 -1.20 -0.91 -13.91
N CYS A 107 -0.66 -2.10 -14.20
CA CYS A 107 -0.17 -2.45 -15.53
C CYS A 107 -1.28 -2.51 -16.58
N GLU A 108 -2.51 -2.87 -16.21
CA GLU A 108 -3.69 -2.92 -17.10
C GLU A 108 -4.38 -1.54 -17.24
N SER A 109 -3.95 -0.55 -16.48
CA SER A 109 -4.51 0.82 -16.47
C SER A 109 -3.68 1.79 -17.32
N THR A 110 -4.17 3.03 -17.39
CA THR A 110 -3.43 4.17 -18.00
C THR A 110 -2.59 4.96 -17.01
N VAL A 111 -2.46 4.48 -15.76
CA VAL A 111 -1.63 5.11 -14.73
C VAL A 111 -0.16 4.95 -15.10
N VAL A 112 0.56 6.06 -15.16
CA VAL A 112 2.03 6.01 -15.24
C VAL A 112 2.59 5.82 -13.84
N THR A 113 3.39 4.78 -13.62
CA THR A 113 3.94 4.46 -12.30
C THR A 113 5.46 4.58 -12.30
N LEU A 114 5.99 5.34 -11.36
CA LEU A 114 7.42 5.49 -11.08
C LEU A 114 7.74 4.95 -9.69
N CYS A 115 8.42 3.81 -9.63
CA CYS A 115 8.95 3.26 -8.38
C CYS A 115 10.41 3.71 -8.17
N ARG A 116 10.84 3.78 -6.90
CA ARG A 116 12.16 4.29 -6.49
C ARG A 116 12.40 5.70 -7.03
N ALA A 117 11.36 6.52 -6.95
CA ALA A 117 11.35 7.87 -7.47
C ALA A 117 10.93 8.84 -6.37
N ARG A 118 11.65 9.95 -6.21
CA ARG A 118 11.40 10.93 -5.15
C ARG A 118 11.23 12.31 -5.75
N ILE A 119 10.20 13.02 -5.31
CA ILE A 119 10.04 14.44 -5.61
C ILE A 119 11.10 15.21 -4.81
N ALA A 120 11.70 16.23 -5.41
CA ALA A 120 12.65 17.10 -4.71
C ALA A 120 11.94 17.83 -3.55
N ASP A 121 12.60 17.93 -2.39
CA ASP A 121 11.97 18.46 -1.17
C ASP A 121 11.42 19.88 -1.35
N GLY A 122 12.12 20.75 -2.10
CA GLY A 122 11.66 22.10 -2.39
C GLY A 122 10.39 22.13 -3.25
N ASP A 123 10.27 21.20 -4.19
CA ASP A 123 9.10 21.09 -5.07
C ASP A 123 7.91 20.46 -4.34
N LEU A 124 8.16 19.56 -3.40
CA LEU A 124 7.13 18.90 -2.60
C LEU A 124 6.30 19.93 -1.79
N ALA A 125 6.96 20.92 -1.19
CA ALA A 125 6.28 21.99 -0.46
C ALA A 125 5.40 22.85 -1.39
N ALA A 126 5.87 23.14 -2.60
CA ALA A 126 5.10 23.89 -3.61
C ALA A 126 3.88 23.09 -4.09
N LEU A 127 4.06 21.80 -4.34
CA LEU A 127 2.97 20.90 -4.78
C LEU A 127 1.89 20.71 -3.72
N SER A 128 2.26 20.65 -2.44
CA SER A 128 1.30 20.45 -1.32
C SER A 128 0.31 21.60 -1.17
N GLY A 129 0.59 22.79 -1.74
CA GLY A 129 -0.30 23.95 -1.78
C GLY A 129 -1.24 24.00 -2.98
N THR A 130 -1.18 23.02 -3.91
CA THR A 130 -1.96 23.06 -5.15
C THR A 130 -3.40 22.61 -4.94
N SER A 131 -4.35 23.49 -5.20
CA SER A 131 -5.79 23.21 -5.16
C SER A 131 -6.43 22.92 -6.53
N GLY A 132 -5.60 22.84 -7.59
CA GLY A 132 -6.07 22.73 -8.98
C GLY A 132 -6.05 24.10 -9.66
N GLY A 133 -5.51 24.14 -10.86
CA GLY A 133 -5.32 25.38 -11.60
C GLY A 133 -4.27 25.19 -12.68
N GLU A 134 -3.35 26.15 -12.82
CA GLU A 134 -2.24 26.05 -13.75
C GLU A 134 -1.28 24.92 -13.34
N PRO A 135 -0.71 24.19 -14.33
CA PRO A 135 0.26 23.15 -14.06
C PRO A 135 1.51 23.70 -13.36
N ILE A 136 1.94 23.06 -12.29
CA ILE A 136 3.19 23.35 -11.59
C ILE A 136 4.25 22.36 -12.05
N GLY A 137 5.43 22.90 -12.44
CA GLY A 137 6.62 22.10 -12.73
C GLY A 137 7.28 21.60 -11.46
N PHE A 138 7.80 20.39 -11.48
CA PHE A 138 8.52 19.79 -10.37
C PHE A 138 9.57 18.78 -10.85
N SER A 139 10.54 18.50 -10.01
CA SER A 139 11.66 17.59 -10.28
C SER A 139 11.49 16.28 -9.53
N VAL A 140 11.72 15.18 -10.23
CA VAL A 140 11.70 13.83 -9.67
C VAL A 140 13.05 13.18 -9.87
N PHE A 141 13.66 12.72 -8.80
CA PHE A 141 14.87 11.89 -8.82
C PHE A 141 14.47 10.42 -8.97
N THR A 142 15.03 9.76 -9.98
CA THR A 142 14.80 8.34 -10.28
C THR A 142 16.13 7.59 -10.35
N THR A 143 16.10 6.28 -10.45
CA THR A 143 17.30 5.47 -10.72
C THR A 143 17.99 5.81 -12.04
N GLY A 144 17.26 6.43 -12.97
CA GLY A 144 17.78 6.90 -14.28
C GLY A 144 18.24 8.35 -14.28
N GLY A 145 18.16 9.07 -13.14
CA GLY A 145 18.51 10.49 -13.00
C GLY A 145 17.29 11.38 -12.77
N TRP A 146 17.47 12.67 -13.02
CA TRP A 146 16.43 13.68 -12.82
C TRP A 146 15.46 13.75 -14.01
N LEU A 147 14.18 13.90 -13.68
CA LEU A 147 13.09 14.16 -14.60
C LEU A 147 12.42 15.49 -14.19
N THR A 148 12.06 16.31 -15.15
CA THR A 148 11.20 17.48 -14.93
C THR A 148 9.81 17.17 -15.48
N LEU A 149 8.80 17.28 -14.63
CA LEU A 149 7.41 16.95 -14.92
C LEU A 149 6.51 18.10 -14.52
N SER A 150 5.24 18.08 -14.94
CA SER A 150 4.26 19.08 -14.55
C SER A 150 2.93 18.45 -14.19
N ALA A 151 2.23 19.00 -13.20
CA ALA A 151 0.90 18.54 -12.81
C ALA A 151 0.01 19.66 -12.28
N CYS A 152 -1.31 19.43 -12.35
CA CYS A 152 -2.32 20.36 -11.87
C CYS A 152 -2.72 20.12 -10.41
N ARG A 153 -2.68 18.89 -9.93
CA ARG A 153 -3.08 18.50 -8.57
C ARG A 153 -2.13 17.48 -7.97
N PHE A 154 -1.91 17.61 -6.67
CA PHE A 154 -1.04 16.74 -5.88
C PHE A 154 -1.83 16.08 -4.76
N ILE A 155 -1.60 14.79 -4.55
CA ILE A 155 -2.20 13.98 -3.49
C ILE A 155 -1.07 13.24 -2.79
N ASP A 156 -0.79 13.58 -1.52
CA ASP A 156 0.17 12.85 -0.71
C ASP A 156 -0.51 11.63 -0.07
N MET A 157 -0.06 10.47 -0.49
CA MET A 157 -0.55 9.16 -0.03
C MET A 157 0.58 8.31 0.52
N ARG A 158 1.71 8.93 0.87
CA ARG A 158 2.81 8.19 1.48
C ARG A 158 2.36 7.57 2.78
N ALA A 159 2.82 6.36 3.04
CA ALA A 159 2.83 5.82 4.38
C ALA A 159 3.74 6.73 5.22
N ASP A 160 3.15 7.41 6.19
CA ASP A 160 3.85 8.43 6.96
C ASP A 160 4.79 7.75 7.96
N ALA A 161 6.01 7.50 7.50
CA ALA A 161 7.07 6.90 8.31
C ALA A 161 7.48 7.80 9.50
N ASP A 162 7.09 9.09 9.45
CA ASP A 162 7.42 10.05 10.51
C ASP A 162 6.35 10.09 11.62
N VAL A 163 5.15 9.52 11.39
CA VAL A 163 4.11 9.40 12.42
C VAL A 163 4.15 8.00 13.05
N LEU A 164 5.33 7.59 13.51
CA LEU A 164 5.51 6.37 14.32
C LEU A 164 4.89 6.57 15.71
N ARG A 165 3.56 6.58 15.79
CA ARG A 165 2.84 6.64 17.07
C ARG A 165 2.84 5.32 17.82
N ALA A 166 2.92 4.21 17.08
CA ALA A 166 3.06 2.89 17.66
C ALA A 166 4.25 2.19 17.02
N HIS A 167 5.28 1.88 17.78
CA HIS A 167 6.36 1.02 17.33
C HIS A 167 5.87 -0.42 17.37
N THR A 168 5.08 -0.78 16.37
CA THR A 168 4.59 -2.15 16.18
C THR A 168 5.33 -2.77 15.00
N LEU A 169 5.78 -4.00 15.20
CA LEU A 169 6.41 -4.79 14.16
C LEU A 169 5.65 -6.11 14.04
N ASN A 170 5.14 -6.39 12.85
CA ASN A 170 4.35 -7.58 12.59
C ASN A 170 5.22 -8.74 12.12
N ALA A 171 4.73 -9.96 12.29
CA ALA A 171 5.37 -11.17 11.82
C ALA A 171 4.36 -12.11 11.17
N VAL A 172 4.81 -12.83 10.16
CA VAL A 172 4.13 -14.00 9.58
C VAL A 172 4.50 -15.21 10.40
N LEU A 173 3.53 -16.03 10.71
CA LEU A 173 3.66 -17.22 11.53
C LEU A 173 3.22 -18.47 10.75
N SER A 174 3.93 -19.55 10.94
CA SER A 174 3.40 -20.90 10.75
C SER A 174 2.59 -21.29 11.97
N ILE A 175 1.32 -21.61 11.79
CA ILE A 175 0.38 -22.00 12.84
C ILE A 175 -0.24 -23.36 12.53
N PRO A 176 -0.83 -24.06 13.51
CA PRO A 176 -1.58 -25.27 13.25
C PRO A 176 -2.67 -25.04 12.18
N PRO A 177 -2.75 -25.91 11.16
CA PRO A 177 -3.65 -25.70 10.01
C PRO A 177 -5.13 -25.93 10.36
N GLU A 178 -5.42 -26.56 11.49
CA GLU A 178 -6.78 -26.83 11.92
C GLU A 178 -7.48 -25.56 12.38
N ASP A 179 -8.64 -25.27 11.82
CA ASP A 179 -9.39 -24.04 12.10
C ASP A 179 -9.87 -23.94 13.57
N GLY A 180 -10.02 -25.07 14.24
CA GLY A 180 -10.44 -25.15 15.64
C GLY A 180 -9.29 -25.09 16.66
N ALA A 181 -8.02 -25.09 16.25
CA ALA A 181 -6.91 -25.03 17.18
C ALA A 181 -6.87 -23.66 17.87
N PRO A 182 -6.76 -23.60 19.21
CA PRO A 182 -6.66 -22.34 19.93
C PRO A 182 -5.36 -21.63 19.56
N LEU A 183 -5.46 -20.32 19.30
CA LEU A 183 -4.31 -19.47 19.05
C LEU A 183 -4.04 -18.59 20.27
N PRO A 184 -2.79 -18.21 20.54
CA PRO A 184 -2.46 -17.22 21.55
C PRO A 184 -3.13 -15.86 21.26
N ASP A 185 -3.32 -15.07 22.29
CA ASP A 185 -3.84 -13.71 22.16
C ASP A 185 -2.97 -12.90 21.19
N GLY A 186 -3.61 -12.13 20.31
CA GLY A 186 -2.94 -11.29 19.32
C GLY A 186 -2.46 -12.04 18.07
N VAL A 187 -2.66 -13.35 17.97
CA VAL A 187 -2.42 -14.10 16.73
C VAL A 187 -3.71 -14.20 15.93
N ILE A 188 -3.66 -13.76 14.67
CA ILE A 188 -4.77 -13.87 13.71
C ILE A 188 -4.44 -14.90 12.63
N ARG A 189 -5.45 -15.56 12.07
CA ARG A 189 -5.28 -16.48 10.94
C ARG A 189 -5.17 -15.71 9.64
N GLY A 190 -4.30 -16.19 8.75
CA GLY A 190 -4.27 -15.77 7.35
C GLY A 190 -5.28 -16.55 6.50
N ALA A 191 -5.35 -16.24 5.21
CA ALA A 191 -6.24 -16.92 4.28
C ALA A 191 -5.79 -18.36 3.98
N LEU A 192 -4.49 -18.62 4.03
CA LEU A 192 -3.95 -19.95 3.72
C LEU A 192 -3.92 -20.86 4.97
N PRO A 193 -4.11 -22.18 4.79
CA PRO A 193 -3.93 -23.14 5.89
C PRO A 193 -2.52 -23.04 6.47
N GLY A 194 -2.44 -22.94 7.79
CA GLY A 194 -1.15 -22.83 8.47
C GLY A 194 -0.53 -21.44 8.50
N GLU A 195 -1.16 -20.44 7.87
CA GLU A 195 -0.70 -19.06 7.89
C GLU A 195 -1.33 -18.30 9.06
N GLY A 196 -0.51 -17.51 9.74
CA GLY A 196 -0.95 -16.59 10.78
C GLY A 196 -0.12 -15.31 10.81
N TYR A 197 -0.61 -14.33 11.56
CA TYR A 197 0.05 -13.04 11.75
C TYR A 197 -0.01 -12.65 13.23
N ALA A 198 1.05 -12.00 13.72
CA ALA A 198 1.10 -11.44 15.06
C ALA A 198 1.75 -10.06 15.04
N SER A 199 1.30 -9.21 15.97
CA SER A 199 1.82 -7.87 16.16
C SER A 199 2.60 -7.79 17.47
N PHE A 200 3.79 -7.20 17.42
CA PHE A 200 4.67 -7.01 18.56
C PHE A 200 4.87 -5.53 18.83
N ALA A 201 4.46 -5.07 20.00
CA ALA A 201 4.80 -3.73 20.47
C ALA A 201 6.29 -3.71 20.84
N VAL A 202 7.10 -2.95 20.10
CA VAL A 202 8.55 -2.85 20.31
C VAL A 202 8.92 -1.51 20.94
N PRO A 203 10.03 -1.43 21.70
CA PRO A 203 10.49 -0.17 22.27
C PRO A 203 10.74 0.90 21.20
N GLN A 204 10.28 2.13 21.45
CA GLN A 204 10.27 3.23 20.46
C GLN A 204 11.65 3.65 19.95
N GLN A 205 12.69 3.47 20.74
CA GLN A 205 14.06 3.91 20.40
C GLN A 205 14.81 2.92 19.49
N LEU A 206 14.21 1.77 19.18
CA LEU A 206 14.88 0.74 18.39
C LEU A 206 14.82 1.07 16.91
N SER A 207 15.96 0.94 16.22
CA SER A 207 15.97 0.86 14.76
C SER A 207 15.22 -0.40 14.30
N LEU A 208 14.78 -0.44 13.04
CA LEU A 208 14.10 -1.61 12.47
C LEU A 208 14.91 -2.91 12.65
N ARG A 209 16.22 -2.85 12.49
CA ARG A 209 17.11 -4.01 12.68
C ARG A 209 17.11 -4.50 14.13
N GLU A 210 17.18 -3.57 15.09
CA GLU A 210 17.13 -3.90 16.51
C GLU A 210 15.75 -4.40 16.93
N ALA A 211 14.69 -3.82 16.38
CA ALA A 211 13.32 -4.24 16.61
C ALA A 211 13.06 -5.67 16.10
N LYS A 212 13.57 -6.04 14.92
CA LYS A 212 13.51 -7.42 14.42
C LYS A 212 14.19 -8.40 15.36
N ARG A 213 15.36 -8.04 15.88
CA ARG A 213 16.08 -8.85 16.87
C ARG A 213 15.28 -8.96 18.16
N TRP A 214 14.72 -7.84 18.63
CA TRP A 214 13.89 -7.80 19.83
C TRP A 214 12.67 -8.72 19.70
N VAL A 215 11.93 -8.67 18.56
CA VAL A 215 10.79 -9.57 18.28
C VAL A 215 11.24 -11.04 18.36
N TYR A 216 12.37 -11.38 17.75
CA TYR A 216 12.86 -12.75 17.79
C TYR A 216 13.23 -13.23 19.20
N GLU A 217 13.81 -12.36 20.03
CA GLU A 217 14.15 -12.66 21.42
C GLU A 217 12.90 -12.80 22.31
N HIS A 218 11.79 -12.09 21.97
CA HIS A 218 10.53 -12.10 22.72
C HIS A 218 9.43 -12.97 22.10
N ARG A 219 9.77 -13.75 21.06
CA ARG A 219 8.79 -14.56 20.29
C ARG A 219 7.99 -15.55 21.13
N PHE A 220 8.52 -16.01 22.27
CA PHE A 220 7.88 -17.02 23.11
C PHE A 220 6.54 -16.59 23.70
N ALA A 221 6.19 -15.30 23.63
CA ALA A 221 4.85 -14.84 23.97
C ALA A 221 3.78 -15.40 23.02
N VAL A 222 4.12 -15.62 21.76
CA VAL A 222 3.18 -16.08 20.71
C VAL A 222 3.64 -17.33 19.98
N ALA A 223 4.95 -17.57 19.90
CA ALA A 223 5.54 -18.65 19.09
C ALA A 223 6.48 -19.52 19.93
N SER A 224 6.18 -20.80 20.03
CA SER A 224 7.03 -21.78 20.71
C SER A 224 6.84 -23.17 20.10
N ASP A 225 7.84 -24.02 20.23
CA ASP A 225 7.78 -25.41 19.77
C ASP A 225 6.64 -26.19 20.49
N GLY A 226 6.30 -25.78 21.72
CA GLY A 226 5.26 -26.44 22.54
C GLY A 226 3.84 -26.13 22.04
N ASN A 227 3.61 -25.04 21.34
CA ASN A 227 2.29 -24.71 20.77
C ASN A 227 2.21 -24.88 19.24
N GLY A 228 3.30 -25.35 18.62
CA GLY A 228 3.37 -25.56 17.17
C GLY A 228 3.31 -24.27 16.34
N ILE A 229 3.64 -23.12 16.94
CA ILE A 229 3.65 -21.83 16.28
C ILE A 229 5.09 -21.35 16.12
N LEU A 230 5.47 -21.04 14.88
CA LEU A 230 6.82 -20.57 14.54
C LEU A 230 6.74 -19.24 13.80
N ILE A 231 7.75 -18.38 14.00
CA ILE A 231 7.92 -17.18 13.18
C ILE A 231 8.59 -17.57 11.86
N ASP A 232 7.89 -17.32 10.76
CA ASP A 232 8.45 -17.53 9.43
C ASP A 232 9.19 -16.29 8.93
N CYS A 233 8.59 -15.12 9.11
CA CYS A 233 9.14 -13.87 8.63
C CYS A 233 8.73 -12.70 9.53
N ILE A 234 9.61 -11.72 9.71
CA ILE A 234 9.33 -10.46 10.40
C ILE A 234 9.25 -9.35 9.35
N ALA A 235 8.30 -8.45 9.50
CA ALA A 235 8.02 -7.35 8.58
C ALA A 235 9.27 -6.53 8.21
N GLU A 236 9.29 -6.00 6.99
CA GLU A 236 10.36 -5.14 6.46
C GLU A 236 10.13 -3.65 6.76
N ALA A 237 9.01 -3.32 7.38
CA ALA A 237 8.67 -1.97 7.84
C ALA A 237 7.94 -2.05 9.17
N PHE A 238 8.04 -1.00 9.97
CA PHE A 238 7.15 -0.81 11.11
C PHE A 238 5.71 -0.66 10.62
N ASP A 239 4.77 -1.12 11.43
CA ASP A 239 3.38 -0.77 11.26
C ASP A 239 3.18 0.72 11.61
N PHE A 240 2.31 1.38 10.89
CA PHE A 240 2.01 2.78 11.11
C PHE A 240 0.52 2.94 11.41
N ASP A 241 0.21 3.98 12.15
CA ASP A 241 -1.15 4.28 12.52
C ASP A 241 -1.94 4.74 11.29
N SER A 242 -2.95 3.98 10.89
CA SER A 242 -3.87 4.32 9.82
C SER A 242 -5.29 3.99 10.28
N GLU A 243 -6.24 4.80 9.86
CA GLU A 243 -7.66 4.59 10.13
C GLU A 243 -8.17 3.29 9.48
N CYS A 244 -7.59 2.87 8.36
CA CYS A 244 -7.95 1.64 7.69
C CYS A 244 -7.25 0.43 8.33
N ARG A 245 -8.01 -0.60 8.69
CA ARG A 245 -7.53 -1.77 9.42
C ARG A 245 -7.04 -2.89 8.53
N ASN A 246 -7.54 -2.95 7.30
CA ASN A 246 -7.21 -3.98 6.31
C ASN A 246 -7.08 -3.39 4.90
N ALA A 247 -6.51 -4.16 3.97
CA ALA A 247 -6.25 -3.70 2.61
C ALA A 247 -7.53 -3.36 1.82
N VAL A 248 -8.66 -3.99 2.14
CA VAL A 248 -9.94 -3.71 1.48
C VAL A 248 -10.47 -2.33 1.88
N GLU A 249 -10.44 -2.00 3.17
CA GLU A 249 -10.81 -0.66 3.66
C GLU A 249 -9.89 0.42 3.09
N ALA A 250 -8.59 0.18 3.04
CA ALA A 250 -7.64 1.13 2.49
C ALA A 250 -7.89 1.37 0.99
N PHE A 251 -8.15 0.32 0.22
CA PHE A 251 -8.46 0.45 -1.20
C PHE A 251 -9.77 1.25 -1.39
N ASP A 252 -10.81 0.91 -0.64
CA ASP A 252 -12.09 1.60 -0.70
C ASP A 252 -11.98 3.08 -0.34
N SER A 253 -11.20 3.41 0.70
CA SER A 253 -10.92 4.79 1.11
C SER A 253 -10.23 5.60 0.01
N GLY A 254 -9.24 5.01 -0.67
CA GLY A 254 -8.56 5.67 -1.80
C GLY A 254 -9.49 5.90 -2.99
N ALA A 255 -10.34 4.93 -3.31
CA ALA A 255 -11.35 5.08 -4.37
C ALA A 255 -12.40 6.16 -4.03
N ALA A 256 -12.84 6.22 -2.77
CA ALA A 256 -13.75 7.26 -2.28
C ALA A 256 -13.09 8.66 -2.33
N LEU A 257 -11.80 8.77 -2.00
CA LEU A 257 -11.04 10.02 -2.14
C LEU A 257 -11.06 10.51 -3.58
N ALA A 258 -10.77 9.64 -4.55
CA ALA A 258 -10.81 9.97 -5.98
C ALA A 258 -12.19 10.47 -6.41
N ALA A 259 -13.26 9.83 -5.93
CA ALA A 259 -14.63 10.27 -6.23
C ALA A 259 -14.93 11.67 -5.69
N ARG A 260 -14.50 11.98 -4.47
CA ARG A 260 -14.65 13.34 -3.89
C ARG A 260 -13.89 14.39 -4.68
N LEU A 261 -12.65 14.08 -5.10
CA LEU A 261 -11.83 15.02 -5.88
C LEU A 261 -12.42 15.36 -7.26
N LEU A 262 -13.18 14.44 -7.82
CA LEU A 262 -13.86 14.64 -9.12
C LEU A 262 -15.23 15.27 -8.97
N GLY A 263 -15.95 15.01 -7.86
CA GLY A 263 -17.28 15.59 -7.59
C GLY A 263 -17.25 16.99 -7.00
N GLY A 264 -16.11 17.45 -6.46
CA GLY A 264 -15.98 18.77 -5.86
C GLY A 264 -15.73 19.91 -6.87
N GLY A 265 -15.74 19.63 -8.19
CA GLY A 265 -15.51 20.62 -9.23
C GLY A 265 -16.74 21.48 -9.63
N ASP A 266 -17.94 21.09 -9.20
CA ASP A 266 -19.18 21.70 -9.69
C ASP A 266 -19.89 22.64 -8.68
N GLY A 267 -19.18 23.11 -7.66
CA GLY A 267 -19.77 23.88 -6.56
C GLY A 267 -19.27 25.32 -6.39
N ASN A 268 -18.91 26.03 -7.47
CA ASN A 268 -18.75 27.48 -7.46
C ASN A 268 -19.04 28.05 -8.86
N GLU A 269 -20.30 28.23 -9.18
CA GLU A 269 -20.78 29.29 -10.05
C GLU A 269 -21.60 30.28 -9.24
#